data_efe77a8deae31fcf8bcb87d1c6b90d15
#
_entry.id   efe77a8deae31fcf8bcb87d1c6b90d15
#
_cell.length_a   1.000
_cell.length_b   1.000
_cell.length_c   1.000
_cell.angle_alpha   90.00
_cell.angle_beta   90.00
_cell.angle_gamma   90.00
#
_symmetry.space_group_name_H-M   'P 1'
#
loop_
_entity.id
_entity.type
_entity.pdbx_description
1 polymer ?
#
loop_
_entity_poly.entity_id
_entity_poly.type
_entity_poly.pdbx_seq_one_letter_code
_entity_poly.pdbx_strand_id
1 'polypeptide(L)'
;MSDQNKELEKIVGDYKYGFKTDVETVFDTGRGINEEVVKLISKMKNEPDWMLAIRLKAYNEFKKMKWPNFGPDLSSVHFDEYIYYIKSSQKTESSWDDVPEAIKETFDKLGIREAEQKYLAGVSTQFESEVVYHNTIKELEKQGVLFCDTDTAIKKYPEIVKKYFAKVVPATDNMFASLNTAVWSGGSFIYVPKNVKLDKPLQSYFRINTEQMGQFERTLIIVDDGASVHYVEGCTAPQYSKDSLHAAVVEIYVGKNAYCRYSTVQNWSNNIVNLVTKRTLVEAGGHMEWIDGNIGSNINMKYPACILTVSYTHLRAHGTGAYLV
;
A
#
# COMPACT_ATOMS: atom_id res chain seq x y z
N MET A 1 14.33 -19.82 -23.80
CA MET A 1 13.76 -18.45 -23.75
C MET A 1 13.26 -18.12 -25.14
N SER A 2 11.99 -17.70 -25.28
CA SER A 2 11.43 -17.34 -26.59
C SER A 2 12.05 -16.01 -27.08
N ASP A 3 12.09 -15.79 -28.41
CA ASP A 3 12.61 -14.53 -28.97
C ASP A 3 11.85 -13.29 -28.47
N GLN A 4 10.58 -13.46 -28.10
CA GLN A 4 9.75 -12.41 -27.47
C GLN A 4 10.29 -11.98 -26.08
N ASN A 5 10.84 -12.91 -25.30
CA ASN A 5 11.45 -12.56 -23.99
C ASN A 5 12.73 -11.74 -24.16
N LYS A 6 13.54 -12.03 -25.20
CA LYS A 6 14.73 -11.23 -25.50
C LYS A 6 14.41 -9.82 -26.03
N GLU A 7 13.29 -9.66 -26.73
CA GLU A 7 12.81 -8.34 -27.14
C GLU A 7 12.26 -7.53 -25.97
N LEU A 8 11.53 -8.18 -25.05
CA LEU A 8 11.04 -7.55 -23.81
C LEU A 8 12.20 -7.12 -22.91
N GLU A 9 13.24 -7.94 -22.74
CA GLU A 9 14.45 -7.57 -22.00
C GLU A 9 15.17 -6.35 -22.60
N LYS A 10 15.18 -6.23 -23.93
CA LYS A 10 15.74 -5.05 -24.61
C LYS A 10 14.91 -3.77 -24.42
N ILE A 11 13.58 -3.91 -24.31
CA ILE A 11 12.65 -2.78 -24.11
C ILE A 11 12.64 -2.32 -22.65
N VAL A 12 12.66 -3.26 -21.71
CA VAL A 12 12.62 -2.96 -20.27
C VAL A 12 13.98 -2.50 -19.76
N GLY A 13 15.09 -2.90 -20.41
CA GLY A 13 16.45 -2.60 -19.95
C GLY A 13 16.78 -3.21 -18.58
N ASP A 14 17.94 -2.86 -18.04
CA ASP A 14 18.33 -3.29 -16.70
C ASP A 14 17.43 -2.66 -15.64
N TYR A 15 17.05 -3.45 -14.63
CA TYR A 15 16.24 -2.98 -13.51
C TYR A 15 16.96 -1.88 -12.71
N LYS A 16 16.63 -0.62 -12.97
CA LYS A 16 17.31 0.58 -12.43
C LYS A 16 17.14 0.77 -10.92
N TYR A 17 16.14 0.14 -10.33
CA TYR A 17 15.78 0.32 -8.91
C TYR A 17 16.31 -0.79 -8.00
N GLY A 18 17.16 -1.69 -8.53
CA GLY A 18 17.76 -2.81 -7.82
C GLY A 18 18.82 -2.44 -6.77
N PHE A 19 19.14 -1.15 -6.60
CA PHE A 19 20.12 -0.70 -5.61
C PHE A 19 19.59 -0.83 -4.18
N LYS A 20 20.50 -1.17 -3.25
CA LYS A 20 20.24 -1.18 -1.81
C LYS A 20 20.66 0.15 -1.20
N THR A 21 19.92 0.58 -0.17
CA THR A 21 20.26 1.73 0.66
C THR A 21 20.80 1.23 2.01
N ASP A 22 21.98 1.67 2.40
CA ASP A 22 22.53 1.34 3.71
C ASP A 22 21.93 2.30 4.77
N VAL A 23 20.92 1.80 5.47
CA VAL A 23 20.24 2.51 6.57
C VAL A 23 20.31 1.64 7.82
N GLU A 24 20.68 2.24 8.95
CA GLU A 24 20.69 1.55 10.23
C GLU A 24 19.27 1.20 10.64
N THR A 25 19.04 -0.07 10.95
CA THR A 25 17.76 -0.55 11.49
C THR A 25 17.69 -0.18 12.98
N VAL A 26 16.72 0.66 13.32
CA VAL A 26 16.46 1.06 14.71
C VAL A 26 15.82 -0.08 15.49
N PHE A 27 14.96 -0.85 14.84
CA PHE A 27 14.25 -1.97 15.44
C PHE A 27 13.69 -2.90 14.34
N ASP A 28 13.68 -4.21 14.62
CA ASP A 28 12.92 -5.20 13.86
C ASP A 28 12.29 -6.26 14.78
N THR A 29 11.28 -6.98 14.26
CA THR A 29 10.57 -8.03 15.01
C THR A 29 11.26 -9.38 15.00
N GLY A 30 12.36 -9.53 14.27
CA GLY A 30 12.86 -10.85 13.89
C GLY A 30 11.94 -11.53 12.88
N ARG A 31 12.26 -12.79 12.54
CA ARG A 31 11.53 -13.59 11.55
C ARG A 31 10.36 -14.34 12.16
N GLY A 32 9.37 -14.60 11.33
CA GLY A 32 8.19 -15.37 11.67
C GLY A 32 7.06 -14.55 12.27
N ILE A 33 5.85 -15.09 12.18
CA ILE A 33 4.64 -14.48 12.71
C ILE A 33 4.07 -15.29 13.86
N ASN A 34 3.80 -14.61 14.97
CA ASN A 34 3.10 -15.15 16.14
C ASN A 34 2.35 -14.04 16.86
N GLU A 35 1.61 -14.39 17.89
CA GLU A 35 0.80 -13.43 18.65
C GLU A 35 1.66 -12.35 19.33
N GLU A 36 2.86 -12.69 19.78
CA GLU A 36 3.79 -11.75 20.40
C GLU A 36 4.32 -10.72 19.40
N VAL A 37 4.61 -11.14 18.16
CA VAL A 37 4.97 -10.22 17.08
C VAL A 37 3.83 -9.23 16.80
N VAL A 38 2.59 -9.69 16.76
CA VAL A 38 1.41 -8.83 16.55
C VAL A 38 1.26 -7.80 17.68
N LYS A 39 1.41 -8.23 18.94
CA LYS A 39 1.39 -7.34 20.11
C LYS A 39 2.55 -6.35 20.10
N LEU A 40 3.73 -6.81 19.69
CA LEU A 40 4.93 -5.98 19.63
C LEU A 40 4.79 -4.87 18.58
N ILE A 41 4.28 -5.18 17.39
CA ILE A 41 3.97 -4.16 16.35
C ILE A 41 3.03 -3.08 16.92
N SER A 42 1.92 -3.48 17.56
CA SER A 42 0.95 -2.55 18.14
C SER A 42 1.57 -1.68 19.24
N LYS A 43 2.41 -2.28 20.08
CA LYS A 43 3.15 -1.57 21.13
C LYS A 43 4.14 -0.56 20.56
N MET A 44 4.95 -0.96 19.57
CA MET A 44 5.95 -0.09 18.94
C MET A 44 5.31 1.11 18.24
N LYS A 45 4.11 0.91 17.68
CA LYS A 45 3.30 1.96 17.04
C LYS A 45 2.49 2.80 18.03
N ASN A 46 2.48 2.44 19.30
CA ASN A 46 1.67 3.09 20.34
C ASN A 46 0.20 3.21 19.90
N GLU A 47 -0.37 2.08 19.52
CA GLU A 47 -1.74 2.00 19.03
C GLU A 47 -2.77 1.99 20.16
N PRO A 48 -4.00 2.48 19.91
CA PRO A 48 -5.10 2.33 20.87
C PRO A 48 -5.55 0.86 20.98
N ASP A 49 -6.05 0.45 22.14
CA ASP A 49 -6.45 -0.93 22.46
C ASP A 49 -7.43 -1.55 21.44
N TRP A 50 -8.33 -0.73 20.87
CA TRP A 50 -9.28 -1.21 19.90
C TRP A 50 -8.60 -1.70 18.60
N MET A 51 -7.45 -1.11 18.23
CA MET A 51 -6.69 -1.57 17.07
C MET A 51 -5.95 -2.86 17.38
N LEU A 52 -5.33 -2.99 18.54
CA LEU A 52 -4.75 -4.26 18.99
C LEU A 52 -5.78 -5.39 18.98
N ALA A 53 -7.00 -5.14 19.45
CA ALA A 53 -8.08 -6.13 19.42
C ALA A 53 -8.43 -6.57 18.00
N ILE A 54 -8.45 -5.65 17.02
CA ILE A 54 -8.66 -5.97 15.60
C ILE A 54 -7.51 -6.83 15.06
N ARG A 55 -6.26 -6.48 15.37
CA ARG A 55 -5.07 -7.24 14.94
C ARG A 55 -5.09 -8.68 15.45
N LEU A 56 -5.33 -8.86 16.75
CA LEU A 56 -5.36 -10.19 17.36
C LEU A 56 -6.51 -11.05 16.81
N LYS A 57 -7.68 -10.46 16.58
CA LYS A 57 -8.79 -11.15 15.92
C LYS A 57 -8.39 -11.57 14.51
N ALA A 58 -7.77 -10.69 13.73
CA ALA A 58 -7.31 -11.00 12.37
C ALA A 58 -6.22 -12.08 12.36
N TYR A 59 -5.27 -12.06 13.28
CA TYR A 59 -4.28 -13.11 13.42
C TYR A 59 -4.91 -14.48 13.72
N ASN A 60 -5.93 -14.51 14.58
CA ASN A 60 -6.67 -15.74 14.86
C ASN A 60 -7.48 -16.25 13.65
N GLU A 61 -8.00 -15.36 12.80
CA GLU A 61 -8.62 -15.77 11.53
C GLU A 61 -7.56 -16.28 10.55
N PHE A 62 -6.43 -15.60 10.40
CA PHE A 62 -5.31 -16.02 9.55
C PHE A 62 -4.88 -17.46 9.82
N LYS A 63 -4.74 -17.86 11.09
CA LYS A 63 -4.36 -19.23 11.48
C LYS A 63 -5.33 -20.32 11.05
N LYS A 64 -6.60 -19.97 10.79
CA LYS A 64 -7.67 -20.90 10.38
C LYS A 64 -7.83 -21.00 8.87
N MET A 65 -7.31 -20.00 8.14
CA MET A 65 -7.51 -19.94 6.70
C MET A 65 -6.65 -20.95 5.95
N LYS A 66 -7.21 -21.44 4.87
CA LYS A 66 -6.51 -22.32 3.94
C LYS A 66 -5.89 -21.50 2.81
N TRP A 67 -4.83 -22.00 2.24
CA TRP A 67 -4.27 -21.46 1.01
C TRP A 67 -5.34 -21.40 -0.09
N PRO A 68 -5.32 -20.35 -0.94
CA PRO A 68 -6.22 -20.30 -2.07
C PRO A 68 -5.96 -21.48 -3.02
N ASN A 69 -7.03 -22.02 -3.59
CA ASN A 69 -6.97 -23.10 -4.57
C ASN A 69 -7.00 -22.62 -6.02
N PHE A 70 -6.73 -21.37 -6.23
CA PHE A 70 -6.67 -20.68 -7.54
C PHE A 70 -5.50 -19.67 -7.53
N GLY A 71 -5.11 -19.22 -8.73
CA GLY A 71 -3.99 -18.29 -8.90
C GLY A 71 -2.65 -19.01 -9.11
N PRO A 72 -1.54 -18.32 -8.90
CA PRO A 72 -0.20 -18.90 -9.05
C PRO A 72 0.11 -19.92 -7.96
N ASP A 73 1.15 -20.74 -8.18
CA ASP A 73 1.70 -21.60 -7.15
C ASP A 73 2.35 -20.75 -6.04
N LEU A 74 1.88 -20.90 -4.82
CA LEU A 74 2.33 -20.20 -3.62
C LEU A 74 3.14 -21.11 -2.67
N SER A 75 3.52 -22.29 -3.11
CA SER A 75 4.25 -23.29 -2.28
C SER A 75 5.61 -22.78 -1.78
N SER A 76 6.22 -21.81 -2.48
CA SER A 76 7.47 -21.16 -2.08
C SER A 76 7.30 -20.08 -1.00
N VAL A 77 6.08 -19.73 -0.63
CA VAL A 77 5.83 -18.67 0.36
C VAL A 77 5.81 -19.27 1.77
N HIS A 78 6.83 -18.95 2.55
CA HIS A 78 7.00 -19.45 3.92
C HIS A 78 6.91 -18.29 4.92
N PHE A 79 5.75 -18.15 5.57
CA PHE A 79 5.47 -17.02 6.48
C PHE A 79 6.46 -16.92 7.67
N ASP A 80 7.11 -18.01 8.05
CA ASP A 80 8.10 -18.02 9.13
C ASP A 80 9.47 -17.42 8.72
N GLU A 81 9.68 -17.15 7.44
CA GLU A 81 10.93 -16.63 6.92
C GLU A 81 10.98 -15.10 6.81
N TYR A 82 9.83 -14.43 6.88
CA TYR A 82 9.76 -12.97 6.71
C TYR A 82 9.87 -12.22 8.03
N ILE A 83 10.43 -11.01 7.95
CA ILE A 83 10.39 -10.02 9.03
C ILE A 83 9.14 -9.15 8.82
N TYR A 84 8.30 -9.04 9.85
CA TYR A 84 6.98 -8.43 9.74
C TYR A 84 6.93 -6.94 10.04
N TYR A 85 7.96 -6.41 10.66
CA TYR A 85 8.06 -4.98 10.93
C TYR A 85 9.53 -4.58 11.11
N ILE A 86 9.92 -3.54 10.38
CA ILE A 86 11.24 -2.89 10.49
C ILE A 86 11.04 -1.40 10.63
N LYS A 87 11.72 -0.81 11.60
CA LYS A 87 11.77 0.63 11.82
C LYS A 87 13.16 1.15 11.52
N SER A 88 13.26 2.00 10.49
CA SER A 88 14.49 2.63 10.03
C SER A 88 14.60 4.13 10.38
N SER A 89 13.55 4.72 10.97
CA SER A 89 13.52 6.12 11.42
C SER A 89 12.77 6.25 12.73
N GLN A 90 13.12 7.27 13.53
CA GLN A 90 12.44 7.53 14.81
C GLN A 90 11.11 8.26 14.63
N LYS A 91 10.95 9.05 13.57
CA LYS A 91 9.75 9.86 13.31
C LYS A 91 9.52 10.09 11.81
N THR A 92 8.30 10.48 11.48
CA THR A 92 7.94 10.98 10.14
C THR A 92 8.27 12.47 10.06
N GLU A 93 8.98 12.88 9.03
CA GLU A 93 9.36 14.27 8.81
C GLU A 93 8.35 14.98 7.90
N SER A 94 8.12 16.26 8.16
CA SER A 94 7.29 17.14 7.32
C SER A 94 8.12 18.05 6.41
N SER A 95 9.42 18.16 6.68
CA SER A 95 10.40 18.83 5.83
C SER A 95 11.33 17.80 5.22
N TRP A 96 11.57 17.93 3.92
CA TRP A 96 12.53 17.09 3.23
C TRP A 96 13.93 17.20 3.81
N ASP A 97 14.28 18.38 4.30
CA ASP A 97 15.63 18.66 4.85
C ASP A 97 15.93 17.85 6.12
N ASP A 98 14.90 17.46 6.86
CA ASP A 98 15.01 16.68 8.10
C ASP A 98 15.04 15.15 7.89
N VAL A 99 14.73 14.66 6.67
CA VAL A 99 14.78 13.22 6.35
C VAL A 99 16.24 12.75 6.37
N PRO A 100 16.56 11.55 6.91
CA PRO A 100 17.93 11.01 6.89
C PRO A 100 18.53 10.94 5.48
N GLU A 101 19.79 11.35 5.33
CA GLU A 101 20.43 11.57 4.02
C GLU A 101 20.39 10.35 3.10
N ALA A 102 20.68 9.14 3.62
CA ALA A 102 20.63 7.92 2.82
C ALA A 102 19.22 7.61 2.27
N ILE A 103 18.17 7.98 3.02
CA ILE A 103 16.78 7.86 2.59
C ILE A 103 16.45 8.93 1.54
N LYS A 104 16.90 10.18 1.73
CA LYS A 104 16.78 11.25 0.74
C LYS A 104 17.38 10.86 -0.60
N GLU A 105 18.63 10.39 -0.61
CA GLU A 105 19.30 9.94 -1.83
C GLU A 105 18.51 8.86 -2.56
N THR A 106 17.87 7.94 -1.80
CA THR A 106 17.02 6.92 -2.37
C THR A 106 15.84 7.52 -3.12
N PHE A 107 15.08 8.40 -2.49
CA PHE A 107 13.89 9.00 -3.09
C PHE A 107 14.24 10.05 -4.16
N ASP A 108 15.38 10.72 -4.08
CA ASP A 108 15.89 11.60 -5.14
C ASP A 108 16.26 10.80 -6.40
N LYS A 109 16.95 9.66 -6.26
CA LYS A 109 17.20 8.71 -7.37
C LYS A 109 15.93 8.20 -8.03
N LEU A 110 14.83 8.15 -7.27
CA LEU A 110 13.49 7.75 -7.74
C LEU A 110 12.69 8.93 -8.33
N GLY A 111 13.20 10.16 -8.27
CA GLY A 111 12.57 11.36 -8.83
C GLY A 111 11.36 11.87 -8.05
N ILE A 112 11.16 11.45 -6.80
CA ILE A 112 9.95 11.76 -6.02
C ILE A 112 9.86 13.25 -5.70
N ARG A 113 10.96 13.89 -5.28
CA ARG A 113 11.00 15.32 -4.94
C ARG A 113 10.67 16.22 -6.14
N GLU A 114 11.18 15.88 -7.32
CA GLU A 114 10.87 16.64 -8.54
C GLU A 114 9.39 16.54 -8.90
N ALA A 115 8.80 15.33 -8.79
CA ALA A 115 7.39 15.10 -9.03
C ALA A 115 6.50 15.87 -8.05
N GLU A 116 6.85 15.90 -6.75
CA GLU A 116 6.14 16.66 -5.72
C GLU A 116 6.04 18.13 -6.08
N GLN A 117 7.16 18.77 -6.38
CA GLN A 117 7.21 20.21 -6.65
C GLN A 117 6.41 20.63 -7.88
N LYS A 118 6.34 19.78 -8.91
CA LYS A 118 5.75 20.14 -10.20
C LYS A 118 4.30 19.71 -10.37
N TYR A 119 3.95 18.53 -9.87
CA TYR A 119 2.74 17.83 -10.33
C TYR A 119 1.77 17.40 -9.23
N LEU A 120 2.19 17.35 -7.97
CA LEU A 120 1.42 16.72 -6.90
C LEU A 120 0.73 17.75 -6.00
N ALA A 121 -0.39 17.35 -5.41
CA ALA A 121 -1.07 18.08 -4.35
C ALA A 121 -0.60 17.65 -2.94
N GLY A 122 0.04 16.52 -2.86
CA GLY A 122 0.66 15.98 -1.64
C GLY A 122 1.42 14.70 -1.93
N VAL A 123 2.40 14.42 -1.10
CA VAL A 123 3.25 13.23 -1.20
C VAL A 123 3.45 12.58 0.16
N SER A 124 3.55 11.25 0.14
CA SER A 124 3.97 10.44 1.28
C SER A 124 5.02 9.45 0.81
N THR A 125 6.08 9.25 1.57
CA THR A 125 7.10 8.25 1.26
C THR A 125 7.28 7.30 2.43
N GLN A 126 7.16 6.02 2.14
CA GLN A 126 7.36 4.96 3.11
C GLN A 126 8.64 4.18 2.78
N PHE A 127 9.48 4.01 3.78
CA PHE A 127 10.68 3.19 3.73
C PHE A 127 10.52 2.06 4.74
N GLU A 128 10.61 0.82 4.28
CA GLU A 128 10.28 -0.37 5.07
C GLU A 128 8.84 -0.33 5.63
N SER A 129 8.68 -0.38 6.94
CA SER A 129 7.36 -0.39 7.60
C SER A 129 6.86 1.00 8.01
N GLU A 130 7.64 2.06 7.83
CA GLU A 130 7.31 3.39 8.37
C GLU A 130 7.29 4.46 7.29
N VAL A 131 6.33 5.39 7.40
CA VAL A 131 6.33 6.63 6.61
C VAL A 131 7.43 7.55 7.16
N VAL A 132 8.35 7.94 6.29
CA VAL A 132 9.52 8.75 6.64
C VAL A 132 9.38 10.21 6.24
N TYR A 133 8.57 10.50 5.25
CA TYR A 133 8.26 11.86 4.82
C TYR A 133 6.81 11.99 4.39
N HIS A 134 6.19 13.13 4.73
CA HIS A 134 4.83 13.45 4.33
C HIS A 134 4.64 14.95 4.19
N ASN A 135 4.00 15.38 3.11
CA ASN A 135 3.65 16.78 2.86
C ASN A 135 2.33 16.90 2.08
N THR A 136 1.55 17.91 2.39
CA THR A 136 0.29 18.24 1.70
C THR A 136 0.19 19.74 1.49
N ILE A 137 -0.38 20.15 0.37
CA ILE A 137 -0.61 21.57 0.07
C ILE A 137 -1.63 22.14 1.08
N LYS A 138 -1.25 23.25 1.74
CA LYS A 138 -2.06 23.90 2.80
C LYS A 138 -3.49 24.26 2.36
N GLU A 139 -3.70 24.53 1.08
CA GLU A 139 -5.02 24.83 0.50
C GLU A 139 -5.98 23.65 0.61
N LEU A 140 -5.49 22.41 0.49
CA LEU A 140 -6.31 21.20 0.66
C LEU A 140 -6.65 20.96 2.13
N GLU A 141 -5.71 21.21 3.03
CA GLU A 141 -5.96 21.11 4.48
C GLU A 141 -7.05 22.10 4.92
N LYS A 142 -7.05 23.34 4.38
CA LYS A 142 -8.11 24.35 4.63
C LYS A 142 -9.48 23.92 4.11
N GLN A 143 -9.53 23.09 3.07
CA GLN A 143 -10.77 22.52 2.54
C GLN A 143 -11.22 21.28 3.32
N GLY A 144 -10.47 20.88 4.36
CA GLY A 144 -10.77 19.72 5.20
C GLY A 144 -10.33 18.38 4.59
N VAL A 145 -9.52 18.40 3.53
CA VAL A 145 -8.90 17.18 3.00
C VAL A 145 -7.90 16.66 4.01
N LEU A 146 -8.02 15.38 4.34
CA LEU A 146 -7.05 14.69 5.19
C LEU A 146 -6.21 13.77 4.29
N PHE A 147 -4.91 13.92 4.37
CA PHE A 147 -3.95 13.00 3.79
C PHE A 147 -2.84 12.77 4.81
N CYS A 148 -2.66 11.56 5.25
CA CYS A 148 -1.60 11.15 6.17
C CYS A 148 -1.38 9.64 6.05
N ASP A 149 -0.44 9.09 6.79
CA ASP A 149 -0.33 7.65 6.97
C ASP A 149 -1.47 7.10 7.84
N THR A 150 -1.77 5.81 7.68
CA THR A 150 -2.87 5.16 8.41
C THR A 150 -2.56 5.06 9.92
N ASP A 151 -1.30 4.97 10.32
CA ASP A 151 -0.88 4.98 11.73
C ASP A 151 -1.19 6.30 12.42
N THR A 152 -1.00 7.41 11.72
CA THR A 152 -1.40 8.74 12.16
C THR A 152 -2.93 8.86 12.22
N ALA A 153 -3.63 8.32 11.22
CA ALA A 153 -5.08 8.41 11.12
C ALA A 153 -5.81 7.73 12.28
N ILE A 154 -5.38 6.55 12.71
CA ILE A 154 -6.01 5.83 13.84
C ILE A 154 -5.92 6.61 15.17
N LYS A 155 -4.95 7.50 15.30
CA LYS A 155 -4.73 8.33 16.47
C LYS A 155 -5.45 9.68 16.40
N LYS A 156 -5.36 10.34 15.23
CA LYS A 156 -5.92 11.71 15.05
C LYS A 156 -7.39 11.70 14.64
N TYR A 157 -7.83 10.67 13.90
CA TYR A 157 -9.18 10.59 13.33
C TYR A 157 -9.87 9.24 13.64
N PRO A 158 -9.85 8.77 14.91
CA PRO A 158 -10.31 7.43 15.27
C PRO A 158 -11.76 7.16 14.89
N GLU A 159 -12.63 8.15 14.94
CA GLU A 159 -14.06 7.98 14.61
C GLU A 159 -14.26 7.71 13.12
N ILE A 160 -13.49 8.37 12.25
CA ILE A 160 -13.54 8.11 10.81
C ILE A 160 -12.97 6.72 10.53
N VAL A 161 -11.80 6.40 11.09
CA VAL A 161 -11.17 5.11 10.86
C VAL A 161 -12.05 3.95 11.34
N LYS A 162 -12.60 3.99 12.56
CA LYS A 162 -13.50 2.96 13.08
C LYS A 162 -14.72 2.71 12.19
N LYS A 163 -15.23 3.76 11.55
CA LYS A 163 -16.39 3.66 10.65
C LYS A 163 -16.08 2.87 9.37
N TYR A 164 -14.88 3.02 8.83
CA TYR A 164 -14.55 2.54 7.48
C TYR A 164 -13.51 1.42 7.43
N PHE A 165 -12.58 1.36 8.39
CA PHE A 165 -11.48 0.39 8.39
C PHE A 165 -11.97 -1.06 8.52
N ALA A 166 -11.45 -1.93 7.68
CA ALA A 166 -11.75 -3.36 7.63
C ALA A 166 -13.25 -3.67 7.42
N LYS A 167 -13.97 -2.81 6.68
CA LYS A 167 -15.39 -3.01 6.36
C LYS A 167 -15.59 -3.50 4.93
N VAL A 168 -14.84 -2.99 3.97
CA VAL A 168 -14.90 -3.40 2.56
C VAL A 168 -13.97 -4.59 2.29
N VAL A 169 -12.83 -4.63 2.99
CA VAL A 169 -11.93 -5.79 3.03
C VAL A 169 -11.80 -6.26 4.48
N PRO A 170 -12.76 -7.06 5.00
CA PRO A 170 -12.66 -7.60 6.35
C PRO A 170 -11.53 -8.63 6.45
N ALA A 171 -11.04 -8.90 7.66
CA ALA A 171 -10.03 -9.92 7.90
C ALA A 171 -10.45 -11.34 7.46
N THR A 172 -11.74 -11.58 7.27
CA THR A 172 -12.30 -12.85 6.79
C THR A 172 -12.37 -12.96 5.27
N ASP A 173 -11.92 -11.94 4.51
CA ASP A 173 -12.03 -11.91 3.05
C ASP A 173 -11.14 -12.98 2.40
N ASN A 174 -9.87 -13.00 2.73
CA ASN A 174 -8.88 -13.97 2.29
C ASN A 174 -7.69 -14.02 3.25
N MET A 175 -6.82 -15.03 3.10
CA MET A 175 -5.66 -15.24 3.96
C MET A 175 -4.73 -14.01 4.01
N PHE A 176 -4.47 -13.35 2.89
CA PHE A 176 -3.54 -12.23 2.81
C PHE A 176 -4.13 -10.95 3.41
N ALA A 177 -5.44 -10.74 3.26
CA ALA A 177 -6.16 -9.66 3.93
C ALA A 177 -6.19 -9.87 5.46
N SER A 178 -6.33 -11.11 5.90
CA SER A 178 -6.25 -11.49 7.31
C SER A 178 -4.85 -11.21 7.88
N LEU A 179 -3.81 -11.68 7.18
CA LEU A 179 -2.42 -11.43 7.51
C LEU A 179 -2.13 -9.92 7.58
N ASN A 180 -2.47 -9.18 6.51
CA ASN A 180 -2.30 -7.72 6.49
C ASN A 180 -3.00 -7.08 7.69
N THR A 181 -4.27 -7.41 7.97
CA THR A 181 -5.01 -6.82 9.10
C THR A 181 -4.34 -7.09 10.45
N ALA A 182 -3.62 -8.22 10.60
CA ALA A 182 -2.88 -8.55 11.80
C ALA A 182 -1.58 -7.74 11.96
N VAL A 183 -0.85 -7.48 10.86
CA VAL A 183 0.53 -6.95 10.92
C VAL A 183 0.77 -5.65 10.15
N TRP A 184 -0.26 -5.02 9.60
CA TRP A 184 -0.12 -3.84 8.76
C TRP A 184 0.70 -2.71 9.42
N SER A 185 1.40 -1.95 8.59
CA SER A 185 2.17 -0.77 8.96
C SER A 185 2.13 0.24 7.83
N GLY A 186 1.98 1.53 8.16
CA GLY A 186 1.95 2.59 7.18
C GLY A 186 0.74 2.52 6.25
N GLY A 187 0.98 2.74 4.96
CA GLY A 187 -0.09 2.94 3.99
C GLY A 187 -0.66 4.35 4.05
N SER A 188 -1.66 4.64 3.23
CA SER A 188 -2.22 5.98 3.08
C SER A 188 -3.63 6.08 3.62
N PHE A 189 -3.88 7.13 4.39
CA PHE A 189 -5.23 7.54 4.78
C PHE A 189 -5.61 8.83 4.06
N ILE A 190 -6.69 8.78 3.29
CA ILE A 190 -7.22 9.93 2.55
C ILE A 190 -8.70 10.09 2.84
N TYR A 191 -9.09 11.29 3.24
CA TYR A 191 -10.49 11.70 3.33
C TYR A 191 -10.70 12.97 2.51
N VAL A 192 -11.57 12.91 1.51
CA VAL A 192 -11.95 14.06 0.68
C VAL A 192 -13.39 14.44 1.03
N PRO A 193 -13.60 15.61 1.64
CA PRO A 193 -14.92 16.05 2.06
C PRO A 193 -15.88 16.26 0.89
N LYS A 194 -17.16 16.28 1.21
CA LYS A 194 -18.26 16.48 0.27
C LYS A 194 -18.03 17.66 -0.68
N ASN A 195 -18.21 17.41 -1.99
CA ASN A 195 -18.07 18.38 -3.08
C ASN A 195 -16.65 18.97 -3.26
N VAL A 196 -15.66 18.51 -2.53
CA VAL A 196 -14.26 18.93 -2.75
C VAL A 196 -13.67 18.14 -3.92
N LYS A 197 -13.03 18.85 -4.85
CA LYS A 197 -12.42 18.27 -6.06
C LYS A 197 -10.94 18.63 -6.09
N LEU A 198 -10.09 17.62 -6.13
CA LEU A 198 -8.65 17.80 -6.24
C LEU A 198 -8.26 17.88 -7.73
N ASP A 199 -7.60 18.97 -8.13
CA ASP A 199 -7.10 19.16 -9.50
C ASP A 199 -5.79 18.45 -9.78
N LYS A 200 -4.99 18.23 -8.73
CA LYS A 200 -3.71 17.51 -8.80
C LYS A 200 -3.77 16.21 -7.99
N PRO A 201 -3.05 15.17 -8.41
CA PRO A 201 -3.02 13.92 -7.68
C PRO A 201 -2.30 14.02 -6.34
N LEU A 202 -2.71 13.15 -5.41
CA LEU A 202 -1.94 12.76 -4.24
C LEU A 202 -1.10 11.53 -4.59
N GLN A 203 0.10 11.43 -4.05
CA GLN A 203 0.97 10.28 -4.32
C GLN A 203 1.56 9.70 -3.04
N SER A 204 1.62 8.37 -2.98
CA SER A 204 2.47 7.65 -2.03
C SER A 204 3.49 6.80 -2.75
N TYR A 205 4.66 6.69 -2.16
CA TYR A 205 5.72 5.87 -2.67
C TYR A 205 6.24 4.91 -1.60
N PHE A 206 6.32 3.63 -1.96
CA PHE A 206 6.70 2.55 -1.04
C PHE A 206 8.00 1.89 -1.50
N ARG A 207 8.94 1.78 -0.58
CA ARG A 207 10.23 1.14 -0.80
C ARG A 207 10.47 0.02 0.21
N ILE A 208 10.53 -1.22 -0.27
CA ILE A 208 11.14 -2.33 0.47
C ILE A 208 12.65 -2.19 0.28
N ASN A 209 13.45 -2.38 1.32
CA ASN A 209 14.90 -2.25 1.23
C ASN A 209 15.65 -3.44 1.86
N THR A 210 15.04 -4.20 2.75
CA THR A 210 15.65 -5.33 3.44
C THR A 210 15.23 -6.67 2.81
N GLU A 211 16.19 -7.58 2.66
CA GLU A 211 15.94 -8.95 2.17
C GLU A 211 15.04 -9.73 3.13
N GLN A 212 14.11 -10.52 2.60
CA GLN A 212 13.12 -11.29 3.36
C GLN A 212 12.24 -10.42 4.27
N MET A 213 12.07 -9.16 3.93
CA MET A 213 11.09 -8.31 4.60
C MET A 213 9.70 -8.53 4.04
N GLY A 214 8.69 -8.49 4.95
CA GLY A 214 7.29 -8.32 4.60
C GLY A 214 6.87 -6.86 4.73
N GLN A 215 6.33 -6.27 3.67
CA GLN A 215 5.71 -4.95 3.69
C GLN A 215 4.19 -5.10 3.56
N PHE A 216 3.45 -4.53 4.51
CA PHE A 216 2.01 -4.76 4.69
C PHE A 216 1.26 -3.44 4.81
N GLU A 217 1.24 -2.64 3.76
CA GLU A 217 0.53 -1.35 3.81
C GLU A 217 -0.99 -1.54 3.94
N ARG A 218 -1.61 -0.62 4.67
CA ARG A 218 -3.07 -0.52 4.78
C ARG A 218 -3.54 0.84 4.31
N THR A 219 -4.02 0.92 3.08
CA THR A 219 -4.53 2.16 2.49
C THR A 219 -6.04 2.24 2.64
N LEU A 220 -6.53 3.38 3.15
CA LEU A 220 -7.95 3.68 3.33
C LEU A 220 -8.27 5.04 2.70
N ILE A 221 -9.12 5.03 1.66
CA ILE A 221 -9.51 6.24 0.93
C ILE A 221 -11.02 6.42 1.04
N ILE A 222 -11.46 7.57 1.50
CA ILE A 222 -12.87 7.96 1.59
C ILE A 222 -13.08 9.20 0.72
N VAL A 223 -13.88 9.07 -0.33
CA VAL A 223 -14.26 10.14 -1.24
C VAL A 223 -15.75 10.40 -1.02
N ASP A 224 -16.07 11.46 -0.29
CA ASP A 224 -17.46 11.77 0.10
C ASP A 224 -18.30 12.24 -1.09
N ASP A 225 -19.60 12.41 -0.92
CA ASP A 225 -20.56 12.75 -1.99
C ASP A 225 -20.09 13.93 -2.84
N GLY A 226 -20.09 13.76 -4.17
CA GLY A 226 -19.72 14.79 -5.12
C GLY A 226 -18.24 15.19 -5.14
N ALA A 227 -17.40 14.54 -4.33
CA ALA A 227 -15.97 14.79 -4.26
C ALA A 227 -15.19 14.08 -5.37
N SER A 228 -13.96 14.52 -5.62
CA SER A 228 -13.09 13.80 -6.58
C SER A 228 -11.62 13.79 -6.16
N VAL A 229 -10.94 12.65 -6.40
CA VAL A 229 -9.52 12.49 -6.16
C VAL A 229 -8.88 11.56 -7.19
N HIS A 230 -7.65 11.89 -7.56
CA HIS A 230 -6.72 10.96 -8.20
C HIS A 230 -5.59 10.66 -7.21
N TYR A 231 -5.43 9.40 -6.88
CA TYR A 231 -4.32 8.91 -6.04
C TYR A 231 -3.39 8.03 -6.86
N VAL A 232 -2.10 8.25 -6.70
CA VAL A 232 -1.04 7.51 -7.40
C VAL A 232 -0.18 6.78 -6.38
N GLU A 233 0.07 5.52 -6.63
CA GLU A 233 0.95 4.69 -5.81
C GLU A 233 2.13 4.18 -6.63
N GLY A 234 3.33 4.38 -6.11
CA GLY A 234 4.56 3.84 -6.67
C GLY A 234 5.23 2.87 -5.70
N CYS A 235 5.72 1.74 -6.22
CA CYS A 235 6.40 0.74 -5.39
C CYS A 235 7.66 0.21 -6.07
N THR A 236 8.75 0.06 -5.29
CA THR A 236 10.01 -0.55 -5.75
C THR A 236 10.69 -1.35 -4.64
N ALA A 237 11.60 -2.25 -5.02
CA ALA A 237 12.47 -2.99 -4.11
C ALA A 237 13.85 -3.24 -4.72
N PRO A 238 14.93 -3.41 -3.93
CA PRO A 238 16.20 -3.92 -4.40
C PRO A 238 16.07 -5.36 -4.90
N GLN A 239 17.07 -5.80 -5.65
CA GLN A 239 17.16 -7.18 -6.08
C GLN A 239 18.01 -7.99 -5.09
N TYR A 240 17.40 -9.05 -4.54
CA TYR A 240 18.03 -9.98 -3.61
C TYR A 240 17.92 -11.42 -4.12
N SER A 241 18.64 -12.33 -3.46
CA SER A 241 18.61 -13.78 -3.76
C SER A 241 17.39 -14.47 -3.18
N LYS A 242 16.83 -13.94 -2.10
CA LYS A 242 15.63 -14.47 -1.43
C LYS A 242 14.44 -13.57 -1.62
N ASP A 243 13.26 -14.18 -1.60
CA ASP A 243 12.01 -13.45 -1.80
C ASP A 243 11.67 -12.54 -0.61
N SER A 244 11.15 -11.36 -0.92
CA SER A 244 10.48 -10.48 0.01
C SER A 244 8.99 -10.46 -0.29
N LEU A 245 8.17 -10.26 0.74
CA LEU A 245 6.71 -10.32 0.64
C LEU A 245 6.11 -8.92 0.65
N HIS A 246 5.29 -8.62 -0.34
CA HIS A 246 4.41 -7.46 -0.33
C HIS A 246 2.96 -7.92 -0.27
N ALA A 247 2.26 -7.65 0.82
CA ALA A 247 0.86 -8.02 0.99
C ALA A 247 0.04 -6.82 1.49
N ALA A 248 -0.36 -5.97 0.57
CA ALA A 248 -1.11 -4.75 0.85
C ALA A 248 -2.62 -4.96 0.80
N VAL A 249 -3.33 -4.11 1.53
CA VAL A 249 -4.79 -4.00 1.45
C VAL A 249 -5.19 -2.56 1.19
N VAL A 250 -6.04 -2.37 0.17
CA VAL A 250 -6.61 -1.08 -0.20
C VAL A 250 -8.12 -1.13 -0.10
N GLU A 251 -8.68 -0.26 0.73
CA GLU A 251 -10.12 -0.06 0.89
C GLU A 251 -10.49 1.34 0.43
N ILE A 252 -11.47 1.45 -0.48
CA ILE A 252 -11.94 2.73 -1.01
C ILE A 252 -13.45 2.84 -0.84
N TYR A 253 -13.91 4.00 -0.45
CA TYR A 253 -15.31 4.38 -0.40
C TYR A 253 -15.54 5.54 -1.35
N VAL A 254 -16.41 5.34 -2.33
CA VAL A 254 -16.81 6.36 -3.30
C VAL A 254 -18.27 6.69 -3.07
N GLY A 255 -18.53 7.88 -2.55
CA GLY A 255 -19.86 8.39 -2.26
C GLY A 255 -20.68 8.69 -3.51
N LYS A 256 -21.89 9.20 -3.31
CA LYS A 256 -22.83 9.52 -4.41
C LYS A 256 -22.26 10.59 -5.33
N ASN A 257 -22.27 10.31 -6.65
CA ASN A 257 -21.74 11.22 -7.67
C ASN A 257 -20.27 11.62 -7.43
N ALA A 258 -19.52 10.85 -6.65
CA ALA A 258 -18.10 11.07 -6.41
C ALA A 258 -17.25 10.34 -7.45
N TYR A 259 -16.00 10.76 -7.60
CA TYR A 259 -15.03 10.18 -8.53
C TYR A 259 -13.73 9.83 -7.81
N CYS A 260 -13.26 8.61 -8.00
CA CYS A 260 -11.96 8.19 -7.53
C CYS A 260 -11.19 7.47 -8.65
N ARG A 261 -9.97 7.95 -8.93
CA ARG A 261 -9.00 7.21 -9.73
C ARG A 261 -7.85 6.78 -8.83
N TYR A 262 -7.55 5.50 -8.85
CA TYR A 262 -6.40 4.91 -8.17
C TYR A 262 -5.45 4.33 -9.22
N SER A 263 -4.28 4.93 -9.35
CA SER A 263 -3.26 4.47 -10.27
C SER A 263 -2.08 3.87 -9.52
N THR A 264 -1.69 2.65 -9.85
CA THR A 264 -0.52 2.01 -9.27
C THR A 264 0.53 1.78 -10.34
N VAL A 265 1.76 2.16 -10.04
CA VAL A 265 2.94 1.79 -10.83
C VAL A 265 3.87 1.00 -9.93
N GLN A 266 3.79 -0.33 -10.04
CA GLN A 266 4.67 -1.23 -9.29
C GLN A 266 5.77 -1.71 -10.22
N ASN A 267 7.00 -1.37 -9.87
CA ASN A 267 8.19 -1.80 -10.58
C ASN A 267 9.06 -2.59 -9.58
N TRP A 268 8.71 -3.87 -9.44
CA TRP A 268 9.34 -4.77 -8.51
C TRP A 268 10.53 -5.49 -9.11
N SER A 269 11.52 -5.81 -8.29
CA SER A 269 12.54 -6.81 -8.62
C SER A 269 11.94 -8.23 -8.66
N ASN A 270 12.63 -9.13 -9.35
CA ASN A 270 12.15 -10.51 -9.56
C ASN A 270 12.14 -11.41 -8.31
N ASN A 271 12.48 -10.86 -7.15
CA ASN A 271 12.40 -11.56 -5.86
C ASN A 271 11.23 -11.06 -4.99
N ILE A 272 10.22 -10.42 -5.56
CA ILE A 272 9.04 -9.96 -4.82
C ILE A 272 7.85 -10.89 -5.05
N VAL A 273 7.29 -11.37 -3.95
CA VAL A 273 5.97 -12.01 -3.90
C VAL A 273 4.95 -10.90 -3.58
N ASN A 274 4.14 -10.55 -4.57
CA ASN A 274 3.20 -9.43 -4.51
C ASN A 274 1.75 -9.92 -4.42
N LEU A 275 1.15 -9.84 -3.23
CA LEU A 275 -0.18 -10.37 -2.89
C LEU A 275 -1.06 -9.22 -2.39
N VAL A 276 -1.86 -8.60 -3.27
CA VAL A 276 -2.59 -7.37 -2.97
C VAL A 276 -4.09 -7.55 -3.09
N THR A 277 -4.83 -7.18 -2.06
CA THR A 277 -6.30 -7.12 -2.07
C THR A 277 -6.77 -5.68 -2.17
N LYS A 278 -7.47 -5.34 -3.26
CA LYS A 278 -8.02 -4.00 -3.48
C LYS A 278 -9.53 -4.08 -3.62
N ARG A 279 -10.28 -3.25 -2.88
CA ARG A 279 -11.73 -3.24 -3.00
C ARG A 279 -12.32 -1.85 -2.78
N THR A 280 -13.29 -1.52 -3.60
CA THR A 280 -14.05 -0.28 -3.49
C THR A 280 -15.53 -0.57 -3.26
N LEU A 281 -16.17 0.20 -2.38
CA LEU A 281 -17.61 0.32 -2.31
C LEU A 281 -18.00 1.61 -3.05
N VAL A 282 -18.91 1.50 -4.04
CA VAL A 282 -19.33 2.62 -4.90
C VAL A 282 -20.82 2.85 -4.76
N GLU A 283 -21.20 4.07 -4.36
CA GLU A 283 -22.59 4.49 -4.23
C GLU A 283 -23.19 5.03 -5.53
N ALA A 284 -24.47 5.39 -5.52
CA ALA A 284 -25.23 5.84 -6.69
C ALA A 284 -24.55 7.00 -7.42
N GLY A 285 -24.33 6.85 -8.74
CA GLY A 285 -23.65 7.83 -9.58
C GLY A 285 -22.14 7.96 -9.28
N GLY A 286 -21.61 7.21 -8.34
CA GLY A 286 -20.17 7.16 -8.05
C GLY A 286 -19.40 6.51 -9.18
N HIS A 287 -18.15 6.92 -9.37
CA HIS A 287 -17.26 6.42 -10.41
C HIS A 287 -15.90 6.03 -9.81
N MET A 288 -15.45 4.81 -10.08
CA MET A 288 -14.15 4.30 -9.67
C MET A 288 -13.34 3.81 -10.85
N GLU A 289 -12.08 4.23 -10.93
CA GLU A 289 -11.12 3.71 -11.89
C GLU A 289 -9.91 3.07 -11.18
N TRP A 290 -9.68 1.79 -11.46
CA TRP A 290 -8.44 1.10 -11.13
C TRP A 290 -7.51 1.08 -12.32
N ILE A 291 -6.29 1.62 -12.19
CA ILE A 291 -5.25 1.59 -13.21
C ILE A 291 -4.01 0.95 -12.60
N ASP A 292 -3.65 -0.23 -13.06
CA ASP A 292 -2.53 -1.00 -12.50
C ASP A 292 -1.46 -1.28 -13.57
N GLY A 293 -0.30 -0.65 -13.44
CA GLY A 293 0.92 -1.00 -14.15
C GLY A 293 1.81 -1.86 -13.26
N ASN A 294 1.97 -3.14 -13.63
CA ASN A 294 2.76 -4.09 -12.86
C ASN A 294 3.93 -4.59 -13.70
N ILE A 295 5.14 -4.37 -13.20
CA ILE A 295 6.39 -4.76 -13.85
C ILE A 295 7.23 -5.56 -12.84
N GLY A 296 7.83 -6.64 -13.26
CA GLY A 296 8.63 -7.51 -12.41
C GLY A 296 7.78 -8.36 -11.46
N SER A 297 8.32 -8.62 -10.28
CA SER A 297 7.89 -9.60 -9.27
C SER A 297 8.07 -11.07 -9.68
N ASN A 298 8.33 -11.93 -8.69
CA ASN A 298 8.34 -13.39 -8.86
C ASN A 298 6.90 -13.91 -8.98
N ILE A 299 6.07 -13.49 -8.05
CA ILE A 299 4.63 -13.81 -8.03
C ILE A 299 3.85 -12.49 -7.93
N ASN A 300 2.82 -12.34 -8.77
CA ASN A 300 1.93 -11.19 -8.71
C ASN A 300 0.47 -11.64 -8.71
N MET A 301 -0.20 -11.46 -7.57
CA MET A 301 -1.59 -11.85 -7.36
C MET A 301 -2.37 -10.66 -6.78
N LYS A 302 -3.21 -10.04 -7.60
CA LYS A 302 -3.99 -8.85 -7.24
C LYS A 302 -5.47 -9.06 -7.47
N TYR A 303 -6.28 -8.53 -6.56
CA TYR A 303 -7.75 -8.62 -6.61
C TYR A 303 -8.40 -7.22 -6.56
N PRO A 304 -8.29 -6.40 -7.62
CA PRO A 304 -9.08 -5.18 -7.69
C PRO A 304 -10.55 -5.53 -7.95
N ALA A 305 -11.45 -5.02 -7.11
CA ALA A 305 -12.88 -5.25 -7.27
C ALA A 305 -13.69 -4.03 -6.83
N CYS A 306 -14.91 -3.90 -7.38
CA CYS A 306 -15.89 -2.89 -6.99
C CYS A 306 -17.16 -3.57 -6.48
N ILE A 307 -17.63 -3.16 -5.31
CA ILE A 307 -18.93 -3.48 -4.77
C ILE A 307 -19.85 -2.31 -5.09
N LEU A 308 -20.86 -2.56 -5.92
CA LEU A 308 -21.78 -1.53 -6.39
C LEU A 308 -23.05 -1.62 -5.56
N THR A 309 -23.46 -0.51 -4.90
CA THR A 309 -24.60 -0.51 -3.98
C THR A 309 -25.95 -0.26 -4.66
N VAL A 310 -25.94 -0.10 -5.99
CA VAL A 310 -27.14 0.17 -6.79
C VAL A 310 -27.36 -0.91 -7.84
N SER A 311 -28.63 -1.10 -8.26
CA SER A 311 -29.02 -2.16 -9.19
C SER A 311 -28.69 -1.89 -10.65
N TYR A 312 -28.29 -0.68 -11.02
CA TYR A 312 -27.95 -0.31 -12.40
C TYR A 312 -26.54 0.27 -12.49
N THR A 313 -25.63 -0.52 -13.08
CA THR A 313 -24.21 -0.17 -13.10
C THR A 313 -23.55 -0.64 -14.39
N HIS A 314 -22.51 0.10 -14.79
CA HIS A 314 -21.62 -0.30 -15.89
C HIS A 314 -20.26 -0.69 -15.32
N LEU A 315 -19.84 -1.92 -15.55
CA LEU A 315 -18.49 -2.38 -15.29
C LEU A 315 -17.76 -2.58 -16.62
N ARG A 316 -16.58 -1.95 -16.76
CA ARG A 316 -15.66 -2.20 -17.87
C ARG A 316 -14.34 -2.68 -17.30
N ALA A 317 -13.87 -3.84 -17.71
CA ALA A 317 -12.57 -4.36 -17.36
C ALA A 317 -11.73 -4.50 -18.64
N HIS A 318 -10.54 -3.90 -18.63
CA HIS A 318 -9.55 -4.04 -19.68
C HIS A 318 -8.29 -4.61 -19.05
N GLY A 319 -7.87 -5.79 -19.49
CA GLY A 319 -6.61 -6.39 -19.10
C GLY A 319 -5.75 -6.60 -20.35
N THR A 320 -4.52 -6.14 -20.33
CA THR A 320 -3.52 -6.70 -21.23
C THR A 320 -3.05 -7.99 -20.57
N GLY A 321 -3.31 -9.13 -21.21
CA GLY A 321 -2.73 -10.40 -20.79
C GLY A 321 -1.22 -10.34 -20.96
N ALA A 322 -0.53 -9.79 -19.97
CA ALA A 322 0.88 -10.04 -19.82
C ALA A 322 0.99 -11.46 -19.24
N TYR A 323 1.10 -12.42 -20.11
CA TYR A 323 1.58 -13.74 -19.72
C TYR A 323 3.05 -13.58 -19.43
N LEU A 324 3.35 -13.21 -18.20
CA LEU A 324 4.70 -13.26 -17.71
C LEU A 324 5.00 -14.71 -17.38
N VAL A 325 5.96 -15.17 -18.08
CA VAL A 325 6.67 -16.41 -17.87
C VAL A 325 7.45 -16.32 -16.56
#